data_a2cfbd030fffceb165cf5d32ed3fbee1
#
_entry.id   a2cfbd030fffceb165cf5d32ed3fbee1
#
_cell.length_a   1.000
_cell.length_b   1.000
_cell.length_c   1.000
_cell.angle_alpha   90.00
_cell.angle_beta   90.00
_cell.angle_gamma   90.00
#
_symmetry.space_group_name_H-M   'P 1'
#
loop_
_entity.id
_entity.type
_entity.pdbx_description
1 polymer ?
#
loop_
_entity_poly.entity_id
_entity_poly.type
_entity_poly.pdbx_seq_one_letter_code
_entity_poly.pdbx_strand_id
1 'polypeptide(L)'
;MVIMATSCGSDGVSSETVPQLPGRVTVPPEEPPVSTSPTVPPVTATTSPPPPTLPPSPYADRLPTFDVARPPAPLQMGLPVDQTQAAHLSRIETADPVAFITIDDGYVRHPEALALIRDSGVPVTLFLISSVAAEDPKFFSDIREQADATIQAHTVTHSRLKGRSYEAQRQEICGSADQLQGLFGTRPTLFRAPGGLQDPNTLAAAHDCGMKAVFFWREAVNDGRVQFQEGTRIQRGDVVLMHFRQTFVDDYLAALQSIKDAGLTPARLEDYLP
;
A
#
# COMPACT_ATOMS: atom_id res chain seq x y z
N MET A 1 -49.03 49.06 -5.84
CA MET A 1 -48.99 50.48 -6.19
C MET A 1 -47.53 50.85 -6.14
N VAL A 2 -46.89 51.00 -7.11
CA VAL A 2 -46.51 51.75 -8.28
C VAL A 2 -45.34 51.07 -8.97
N ILE A 3 -45.49 50.81 -10.22
CA ILE A 3 -44.56 50.36 -11.23
C ILE A 3 -43.65 51.57 -11.57
N MET A 4 -42.39 51.33 -11.84
CA MET A 4 -41.69 52.10 -12.87
C MET A 4 -40.60 51.22 -13.51
N ALA A 5 -40.77 51.01 -14.80
CA ALA A 5 -39.79 50.54 -15.77
C ALA A 5 -39.14 51.75 -16.45
N THR A 6 -37.86 51.63 -16.80
CA THR A 6 -37.21 52.40 -17.89
C THR A 6 -35.99 51.57 -18.28
N SER A 7 -35.87 51.07 -19.44
CA SER A 7 -35.70 51.57 -20.81
C SER A 7 -34.25 51.45 -21.30
N CYS A 8 -34.11 50.68 -22.33
CA CYS A 8 -33.11 50.48 -23.38
C CYS A 8 -31.94 51.45 -23.49
N GLY A 9 -30.78 50.89 -23.76
CA GLY A 9 -29.65 51.53 -24.41
C GLY A 9 -28.90 50.48 -25.23
N SER A 10 -29.17 50.47 -26.52
CA SER A 10 -28.43 49.74 -27.55
C SER A 10 -27.28 50.61 -28.01
N ASP A 11 -26.04 50.14 -27.97
CA ASP A 11 -24.95 50.71 -28.76
C ASP A 11 -23.93 49.63 -29.13
N GLY A 12 -23.79 49.44 -30.42
CA GLY A 12 -22.56 49.59 -31.18
C GLY A 12 -21.70 48.34 -31.28
N VAL A 13 -22.01 47.48 -32.26
CA VAL A 13 -21.08 46.47 -32.76
C VAL A 13 -20.00 47.16 -33.60
N SER A 14 -18.77 47.24 -33.09
CA SER A 14 -17.60 47.60 -33.90
C SER A 14 -16.99 46.32 -34.46
N SER A 15 -17.03 46.22 -35.80
CA SER A 15 -16.36 45.17 -36.56
C SER A 15 -14.84 45.43 -36.56
N GLU A 16 -14.08 44.62 -35.84
CA GLU A 16 -12.63 44.57 -35.98
C GLU A 16 -12.25 43.66 -37.17
N THR A 17 -11.54 44.26 -38.08
CA THR A 17 -10.97 43.67 -39.29
C THR A 17 -9.85 42.68 -38.91
N VAL A 18 -10.00 41.43 -39.28
CA VAL A 18 -8.96 40.39 -39.17
C VAL A 18 -7.84 40.67 -40.17
N PRO A 19 -6.55 40.72 -39.78
CA PRO A 19 -5.44 40.82 -40.70
C PRO A 19 -5.23 39.51 -41.48
N GLN A 20 -5.15 39.64 -42.80
CA GLN A 20 -4.83 38.53 -43.71
C GLN A 20 -3.36 38.12 -43.56
N LEU A 21 -3.11 36.85 -43.32
CA LEU A 21 -1.77 36.22 -43.27
C LEU A 21 -1.14 36.21 -44.68
N PRO A 22 0.16 36.46 -44.80
CA PRO A 22 0.87 36.41 -46.10
C PRO A 22 1.05 34.95 -46.56
N GLY A 23 1.07 34.79 -47.88
CA GLY A 23 1.02 33.55 -48.62
C GLY A 23 2.05 32.49 -48.22
N ARG A 24 1.58 31.28 -48.34
CA ARG A 24 2.33 30.03 -48.15
C ARG A 24 3.47 29.93 -49.18
N VAL A 25 4.69 29.98 -48.69
CA VAL A 25 5.89 29.64 -49.49
C VAL A 25 5.97 28.11 -49.55
N THR A 26 5.88 27.55 -50.76
CA THR A 26 6.11 26.13 -51.03
C THR A 26 7.61 25.88 -51.08
N VAL A 27 8.12 25.12 -50.08
CA VAL A 27 9.49 24.58 -50.09
C VAL A 27 9.44 23.24 -50.82
N PRO A 28 10.41 22.94 -51.74
CA PRO A 28 10.52 21.63 -52.37
C PRO A 28 10.82 20.55 -51.36
N PRO A 29 10.42 19.27 -51.58
CA PRO A 29 10.73 18.19 -50.67
C PRO A 29 12.22 17.91 -50.65
N GLU A 30 12.81 17.99 -49.45
CA GLU A 30 14.17 17.60 -49.17
C GLU A 30 14.22 16.05 -49.03
N GLU A 31 15.16 15.44 -49.76
CA GLU A 31 15.39 13.99 -49.69
C GLU A 31 15.82 13.60 -48.26
N PRO A 32 15.31 12.46 -47.72
CA PRO A 32 15.69 12.02 -46.36
C PRO A 32 17.17 11.63 -46.33
N PRO A 33 17.92 12.04 -45.28
CA PRO A 33 19.32 11.63 -45.11
C PRO A 33 19.42 10.13 -44.93
N VAL A 34 20.32 9.52 -45.67
CA VAL A 34 20.68 8.12 -45.53
C VAL A 34 21.23 7.88 -44.11
N SER A 35 20.45 7.22 -43.27
CA SER A 35 20.81 6.85 -41.91
C SER A 35 21.86 5.71 -41.96
N THR A 36 23.11 6.05 -41.79
CA THR A 36 24.16 5.07 -41.45
C THR A 36 24.05 4.79 -39.95
N SER A 37 23.40 3.70 -39.59
CA SER A 37 23.38 3.21 -38.20
C SER A 37 24.80 2.87 -37.78
N PRO A 38 25.34 3.43 -36.68
CA PRO A 38 26.60 2.98 -36.13
C PRO A 38 26.40 1.54 -35.57
N THR A 39 27.22 0.63 -36.01
CA THR A 39 27.32 -0.73 -35.45
C THR A 39 27.81 -0.62 -34.02
N VAL A 40 26.90 -0.76 -33.06
CA VAL A 40 27.23 -0.81 -31.63
C VAL A 40 27.92 -2.17 -31.39
N PRO A 41 29.13 -2.20 -30.84
CA PRO A 41 29.79 -3.47 -30.47
C PRO A 41 28.94 -4.20 -29.41
N PRO A 42 28.96 -5.55 -29.39
CA PRO A 42 28.18 -6.30 -28.41
C PRO A 42 28.60 -5.89 -26.99
N VAL A 43 27.68 -5.34 -26.23
CA VAL A 43 27.86 -5.08 -24.81
C VAL A 43 27.95 -6.43 -24.12
N THR A 44 29.15 -6.78 -23.68
CA THR A 44 29.37 -7.94 -22.81
C THR A 44 28.53 -7.70 -21.57
N ALA A 45 27.51 -8.50 -21.35
CA ALA A 45 26.72 -8.47 -20.13
C ALA A 45 27.63 -8.78 -18.95
N THR A 46 28.04 -7.75 -18.23
CA THR A 46 28.71 -7.91 -16.94
C THR A 46 27.66 -8.45 -15.99
N THR A 47 27.68 -9.74 -15.72
CA THR A 47 26.88 -10.36 -14.67
C THR A 47 27.31 -9.73 -13.35
N SER A 48 26.45 -8.91 -12.78
CA SER A 48 26.64 -8.44 -11.41
C SER A 48 26.78 -9.65 -10.48
N PRO A 49 27.73 -9.62 -9.52
CA PRO A 49 27.83 -10.70 -8.54
C PRO A 49 26.47 -10.84 -7.83
N PRO A 50 26.05 -12.08 -7.49
CA PRO A 50 24.84 -12.28 -6.72
C PRO A 50 24.93 -11.49 -5.41
N PRO A 51 23.80 -10.92 -4.93
CA PRO A 51 23.79 -10.19 -3.67
C PRO A 51 24.34 -11.11 -2.55
N PRO A 52 25.04 -10.54 -1.57
CA PRO A 52 25.56 -11.31 -0.45
C PRO A 52 24.42 -12.05 0.24
N THR A 53 24.56 -13.36 0.36
CA THR A 53 23.58 -14.20 1.06
C THR A 53 23.66 -13.85 2.55
N LEU A 54 22.60 -13.28 3.11
CA LEU A 54 22.51 -13.05 4.55
C LEU A 54 22.51 -14.39 5.27
N PRO A 55 23.11 -14.45 6.47
CA PRO A 55 23.03 -15.67 7.29
C PRO A 55 21.56 -15.99 7.63
N PRO A 56 21.25 -17.27 7.86
CA PRO A 56 19.91 -17.67 8.32
C PRO A 56 19.62 -17.04 9.69
N SER A 57 18.33 -16.84 9.98
CA SER A 57 17.88 -16.41 11.30
C SER A 57 18.33 -17.43 12.37
N PRO A 58 18.79 -16.96 13.54
CA PRO A 58 19.08 -17.85 14.68
C PRO A 58 17.84 -18.57 15.21
N TYR A 59 16.65 -18.19 14.72
CA TYR A 59 15.37 -18.80 15.08
C TYR A 59 14.80 -19.70 13.99
N ALA A 60 15.56 -20.02 12.94
CA ALA A 60 15.09 -20.80 11.80
C ALA A 60 14.48 -22.15 12.21
N ASP A 61 15.06 -22.82 13.21
CA ASP A 61 14.57 -24.10 13.74
C ASP A 61 13.22 -23.99 14.47
N ARG A 62 12.78 -22.77 14.82
CA ARG A 62 11.49 -22.51 15.47
C ARG A 62 10.40 -22.11 14.47
N LEU A 63 10.73 -21.92 13.21
CA LEU A 63 9.78 -21.52 12.19
C LEU A 63 8.89 -22.72 11.80
N PRO A 64 7.56 -22.59 11.87
CA PRO A 64 6.67 -23.62 11.35
C PRO A 64 6.74 -23.64 9.82
N THR A 65 6.68 -24.82 9.23
CA THR A 65 6.56 -24.98 7.77
C THR A 65 5.10 -24.91 7.35
N PHE A 66 4.83 -24.23 6.23
CA PHE A 66 3.52 -24.13 5.64
C PHE A 66 3.50 -24.81 4.28
N ASP A 67 2.36 -25.37 3.90
CA ASP A 67 2.13 -25.77 2.52
C ASP A 67 2.10 -24.51 1.64
N VAL A 68 2.62 -24.60 0.43
CA VAL A 68 2.61 -23.48 -0.51
C VAL A 68 1.17 -22.99 -0.65
N ALA A 69 0.92 -21.72 -0.38
CA ALA A 69 -0.38 -21.12 -0.50
C ALA A 69 -0.91 -21.37 -1.93
N ARG A 70 -2.13 -21.87 -2.03
CA ARG A 70 -2.81 -22.00 -3.30
C ARG A 70 -2.94 -20.61 -3.93
N PRO A 71 -2.78 -20.42 -5.25
CA PRO A 71 -3.15 -19.16 -5.89
C PRO A 71 -4.54 -18.74 -5.43
N PRO A 72 -4.78 -17.45 -5.20
CA PRO A 72 -6.09 -16.99 -4.74
C PRO A 72 -7.16 -17.45 -5.72
N ALA A 73 -8.24 -18.00 -5.18
CA ALA A 73 -9.44 -18.19 -5.98
C ALA A 73 -9.88 -16.83 -6.55
N PRO A 74 -10.41 -16.75 -7.77
CA PRO A 74 -10.96 -15.51 -8.29
C PRO A 74 -11.88 -14.91 -7.23
N LEU A 75 -11.69 -13.66 -6.91
CA LEU A 75 -12.41 -12.97 -5.85
C LEU A 75 -13.92 -13.23 -5.99
N GLN A 76 -14.47 -13.96 -5.04
CA GLN A 76 -15.91 -14.24 -4.99
C GLN A 76 -16.70 -13.07 -4.40
N MET A 77 -16.01 -12.13 -3.76
CA MET A 77 -16.60 -10.96 -3.15
C MET A 77 -15.97 -9.70 -3.73
N GLY A 78 -16.75 -8.92 -4.46
CA GLY A 78 -16.38 -7.54 -4.74
C GLY A 78 -16.27 -6.78 -3.41
N LEU A 79 -15.28 -5.90 -3.27
CA LEU A 79 -15.31 -4.92 -2.20
C LEU A 79 -16.67 -4.21 -2.23
N PRO A 80 -17.27 -3.89 -1.06
CA PRO A 80 -18.45 -3.04 -1.03
C PRO A 80 -18.15 -1.78 -1.85
N VAL A 81 -18.79 -1.66 -3.00
CA VAL A 81 -18.58 -0.51 -3.88
C VAL A 81 -19.45 0.62 -3.37
N ASP A 82 -19.00 1.30 -2.33
CA ASP A 82 -19.40 2.66 -2.09
C ASP A 82 -18.46 3.55 -2.92
N GLN A 83 -18.99 4.28 -3.89
CA GLN A 83 -18.21 5.19 -4.74
C GLN A 83 -17.67 6.41 -3.98
N THR A 84 -17.93 6.52 -2.69
CA THR A 84 -17.56 7.67 -1.84
C THR A 84 -16.72 7.28 -0.63
N GLN A 85 -16.56 5.99 -0.35
CA GLN A 85 -15.82 5.50 0.81
C GLN A 85 -15.00 4.26 0.46
N ALA A 86 -13.80 4.16 1.04
CA ALA A 86 -13.02 2.94 1.00
C ALA A 86 -13.69 1.83 1.83
N ALA A 87 -13.57 0.58 1.39
CA ALA A 87 -14.08 -0.56 2.14
C ALA A 87 -13.42 -0.66 3.51
N HIS A 88 -14.18 -1.02 4.55
CA HIS A 88 -13.64 -1.29 5.89
C HIS A 88 -13.67 -2.79 6.16
N LEU A 89 -12.50 -3.38 6.36
CA LEU A 89 -12.33 -4.82 6.47
C LEU A 89 -11.49 -5.19 7.70
N SER A 90 -11.88 -6.26 8.42
CA SER A 90 -11.07 -6.90 9.45
C SER A 90 -10.75 -8.35 9.11
N ARG A 91 -11.36 -8.83 8.03
CA ARG A 91 -11.27 -10.17 7.48
C ARG A 91 -11.51 -10.10 5.97
N ILE A 92 -10.89 -11.00 5.24
CA ILE A 92 -11.21 -11.28 3.84
C ILE A 92 -12.15 -12.47 3.79
N GLU A 93 -13.30 -12.33 3.14
CA GLU A 93 -14.18 -13.45 2.91
C GLU A 93 -13.63 -14.34 1.80
N THR A 94 -13.13 -15.52 2.19
CA THR A 94 -12.54 -16.50 1.27
C THR A 94 -12.86 -17.92 1.71
N ALA A 95 -12.95 -18.84 0.73
CA ALA A 95 -13.02 -20.28 0.99
C ALA A 95 -11.62 -20.88 1.24
N ASP A 96 -10.54 -20.17 0.90
CA ASP A 96 -9.18 -20.66 1.06
C ASP A 96 -8.80 -20.74 2.54
N PRO A 97 -8.03 -21.75 2.96
CA PRO A 97 -7.59 -21.90 4.34
C PRO A 97 -6.38 -21.01 4.64
N VAL A 98 -6.59 -19.69 4.58
CA VAL A 98 -5.53 -18.69 4.73
C VAL A 98 -5.82 -17.70 5.84
N ALA A 99 -4.75 -17.04 6.35
CA ALA A 99 -4.82 -15.85 7.20
C ALA A 99 -3.73 -14.86 6.74
N PHE A 100 -3.83 -13.61 7.17
CA PHE A 100 -2.97 -12.54 6.69
C PHE A 100 -2.18 -11.92 7.83
N ILE A 101 -0.85 -11.95 7.74
CA ILE A 101 0.04 -11.32 8.73
C ILE A 101 0.26 -9.87 8.32
N THR A 102 -0.03 -8.96 9.24
CA THR A 102 0.18 -7.52 9.05
C THR A 102 1.00 -6.94 10.18
N ILE A 103 1.96 -6.06 9.86
CA ILE A 103 2.93 -5.52 10.81
C ILE A 103 2.88 -3.99 10.75
N ASP A 104 2.54 -3.35 11.85
CA ASP A 104 2.32 -1.91 11.91
C ASP A 104 3.54 -1.12 12.42
N ASP A 105 3.49 0.19 12.23
CA ASP A 105 4.35 1.25 12.75
C ASP A 105 5.72 1.39 12.08
N GLY A 106 6.71 0.60 12.50
CA GLY A 106 8.10 0.73 12.07
C GLY A 106 9.03 1.40 13.08
N TYR A 107 8.58 1.68 14.33
CA TYR A 107 9.41 2.37 15.33
C TYR A 107 10.66 1.61 15.73
N VAL A 108 10.56 0.29 15.87
CA VAL A 108 11.69 -0.56 16.25
C VAL A 108 12.20 -1.34 15.04
N ARG A 109 13.44 -1.07 14.62
CA ARG A 109 14.14 -1.81 13.57
C ARG A 109 14.82 -3.02 14.20
N HIS A 110 14.01 -4.04 14.56
CA HIS A 110 14.55 -5.24 15.19
C HIS A 110 15.53 -5.95 14.26
N PRO A 111 16.79 -6.23 14.70
CA PRO A 111 17.84 -6.74 13.82
C PRO A 111 17.51 -8.09 13.17
N GLU A 112 16.69 -8.91 13.83
CA GLU A 112 16.28 -10.23 13.32
C GLU A 112 15.07 -10.17 12.38
N ALA A 113 14.41 -9.03 12.22
CA ALA A 113 13.13 -8.95 11.48
C ALA A 113 13.30 -9.42 10.03
N LEU A 114 14.30 -8.92 9.32
CA LEU A 114 14.55 -9.30 7.93
C LEU A 114 14.82 -10.80 7.79
N ALA A 115 15.76 -11.34 8.59
CA ALA A 115 16.14 -12.75 8.51
C ALA A 115 14.94 -13.66 8.86
N LEU A 116 14.18 -13.29 9.88
CA LEU A 116 13.05 -14.09 10.35
C LEU A 116 11.90 -14.12 9.35
N ILE A 117 11.53 -12.96 8.75
CA ILE A 117 10.47 -12.89 7.72
C ILE A 117 10.93 -13.65 6.48
N ARG A 118 12.15 -13.42 5.99
CA ARG A 118 12.70 -14.10 4.83
C ARG A 118 12.71 -15.62 5.00
N ASP A 119 13.25 -16.10 6.13
CA ASP A 119 13.46 -17.53 6.36
C ASP A 119 12.15 -18.28 6.66
N SER A 120 11.10 -17.56 7.10
CA SER A 120 9.76 -18.13 7.20
C SER A 120 9.14 -18.44 5.84
N GLY A 121 9.56 -17.73 4.79
CA GLY A 121 9.03 -17.88 3.44
C GLY A 121 7.56 -17.52 3.29
N VAL A 122 6.98 -16.77 4.23
CA VAL A 122 5.56 -16.36 4.18
C VAL A 122 5.39 -14.88 3.87
N PRO A 123 4.32 -14.50 3.15
CA PRO A 123 4.07 -13.09 2.84
C PRO A 123 3.61 -12.30 4.06
N VAL A 124 4.00 -11.04 4.12
CA VAL A 124 3.56 -10.07 5.14
C VAL A 124 3.20 -8.73 4.52
N THR A 125 2.23 -8.01 5.11
CA THR A 125 1.90 -6.64 4.74
C THR A 125 2.34 -5.68 5.83
N LEU A 126 3.18 -4.69 5.48
CA LEU A 126 3.72 -3.68 6.40
C LEU A 126 2.88 -2.42 6.29
N PHE A 127 2.15 -2.03 7.35
CA PHE A 127 1.48 -0.74 7.44
C PHE A 127 2.39 0.27 8.15
N LEU A 128 3.13 1.07 7.36
CA LEU A 128 4.19 1.93 7.90
C LEU A 128 3.72 3.36 8.13
N ILE A 129 4.15 3.92 9.26
CA ILE A 129 4.12 5.35 9.52
C ILE A 129 5.17 5.99 8.60
N SER A 130 4.74 6.83 7.66
CA SER A 130 5.65 7.30 6.61
C SER A 130 6.79 8.18 7.13
N SER A 131 6.58 9.00 8.17
CA SER A 131 7.65 9.77 8.81
C SER A 131 8.69 8.88 9.48
N VAL A 132 8.26 7.78 10.10
CA VAL A 132 9.14 6.80 10.74
C VAL A 132 9.91 5.98 9.71
N ALA A 133 9.24 5.58 8.63
CA ALA A 133 9.89 4.89 7.51
C ALA A 133 10.96 5.75 6.83
N ALA A 134 10.77 7.08 6.78
CA ALA A 134 11.73 8.02 6.21
C ALA A 134 13.02 8.17 7.03
N GLU A 135 13.05 7.79 8.30
CA GLU A 135 14.26 7.83 9.14
C GLU A 135 15.28 6.75 8.74
N ASP A 136 14.81 5.58 8.31
CA ASP A 136 15.63 4.49 7.82
C ASP A 136 14.89 3.69 6.73
N PRO A 137 14.77 4.24 5.52
CA PRO A 137 14.05 3.58 4.43
C PRO A 137 14.74 2.28 3.98
N LYS A 138 16.06 2.18 4.21
CA LYS A 138 16.82 0.99 3.82
C LYS A 138 16.36 -0.26 4.55
N PHE A 139 16.05 -0.16 5.84
CA PHE A 139 15.57 -1.29 6.62
C PHE A 139 14.29 -1.90 6.01
N PHE A 140 13.33 -1.08 5.61
CA PHE A 140 12.07 -1.54 5.02
C PHE A 140 12.23 -1.96 3.55
N SER A 141 13.12 -1.32 2.80
CA SER A 141 13.47 -1.76 1.44
C SER A 141 14.10 -3.15 1.45
N ASP A 142 15.03 -3.40 2.38
CA ASP A 142 15.67 -4.72 2.51
C ASP A 142 14.64 -5.81 2.82
N ILE A 143 13.67 -5.57 3.71
CA ILE A 143 12.59 -6.52 4.00
C ILE A 143 11.73 -6.75 2.75
N ARG A 144 11.33 -5.68 2.04
CA ARG A 144 10.52 -5.80 0.84
C ARG A 144 11.24 -6.54 -0.30
N GLU A 145 12.54 -6.33 -0.45
CA GLU A 145 13.32 -6.87 -1.57
C GLU A 145 13.81 -8.30 -1.34
N GLN A 146 14.05 -8.67 -0.08
CA GLN A 146 14.65 -9.95 0.30
C GLN A 146 13.70 -10.93 0.97
N ALA A 147 12.51 -10.47 1.34
CA ALA A 147 11.43 -11.29 1.89
C ALA A 147 10.14 -10.99 1.10
N ASP A 148 9.11 -11.82 1.27
CA ASP A 148 7.82 -11.61 0.60
C ASP A 148 6.99 -10.57 1.37
N ALA A 149 7.34 -9.28 1.24
CA ALA A 149 6.71 -8.19 1.96
C ALA A 149 6.20 -7.07 1.04
N THR A 150 5.05 -6.49 1.40
CA THR A 150 4.47 -5.29 0.76
C THR A 150 4.40 -4.14 1.75
N ILE A 151 4.41 -2.89 1.25
CA ILE A 151 4.36 -1.68 2.08
C ILE A 151 3.06 -0.95 1.82
N GLN A 152 2.31 -0.67 2.88
CA GLN A 152 1.02 0.00 2.89
C GLN A 152 1.01 1.17 3.89
N ALA A 153 -0.04 2.01 3.89
CA ALA A 153 -0.04 3.28 4.60
C ALA A 153 -0.62 3.18 6.02
N HIS A 154 0.04 3.87 6.99
CA HIS A 154 -0.38 3.97 8.39
C HIS A 154 -0.29 5.41 8.93
N THR A 155 -0.72 6.41 8.16
CA THR A 155 -0.61 7.85 8.38
C THR A 155 0.83 8.40 8.28
N VAL A 156 0.94 9.73 8.26
CA VAL A 156 2.24 10.41 8.28
C VAL A 156 2.86 10.34 9.67
N THR A 157 2.08 10.67 10.72
CA THR A 157 2.60 10.93 12.07
C THR A 157 2.04 10.02 13.17
N HIS A 158 1.34 8.94 12.79
CA HIS A 158 0.58 8.09 13.73
C HIS A 158 -0.52 8.84 14.48
N SER A 159 -1.08 9.88 13.88
CA SER A 159 -2.17 10.66 14.47
C SER A 159 -3.46 9.87 14.58
N ARG A 160 -4.14 9.95 15.71
CA ARG A 160 -5.52 9.43 15.86
C ARG A 160 -6.44 10.23 14.95
N LEU A 161 -7.13 9.55 14.03
CA LEU A 161 -7.94 10.19 12.99
C LEU A 161 -9.35 10.49 13.44
N LYS A 162 -10.00 9.53 14.10
CA LYS A 162 -11.41 9.63 14.53
C LYS A 162 -11.70 10.94 15.25
N GLY A 163 -12.69 11.67 14.76
CA GLY A 163 -13.14 12.96 15.31
C GLY A 163 -12.35 14.18 14.80
N ARG A 164 -11.31 13.99 13.96
CA ARG A 164 -10.66 15.12 13.28
C ARG A 164 -11.46 15.55 12.06
N SER A 165 -11.21 16.77 11.57
CA SER A 165 -11.80 17.24 10.32
C SER A 165 -11.38 16.34 9.15
N TYR A 166 -12.23 16.25 8.11
CA TYR A 166 -11.92 15.52 6.89
C TYR A 166 -10.56 15.92 6.29
N GLU A 167 -10.29 17.22 6.18
CA GLU A 167 -9.02 17.72 5.64
C GLU A 167 -7.80 17.27 6.45
N ALA A 168 -7.89 17.28 7.78
CA ALA A 168 -6.80 16.81 8.63
C ALA A 168 -6.57 15.30 8.48
N GLN A 169 -7.64 14.51 8.34
CA GLN A 169 -7.53 13.09 8.07
C GLN A 169 -6.97 12.81 6.68
N ARG A 170 -7.45 13.53 5.66
CA ARG A 170 -6.95 13.43 4.29
C ARG A 170 -5.45 13.75 4.18
N GLN A 171 -4.97 14.78 4.86
CA GLN A 171 -3.55 15.12 4.89
C GLN A 171 -2.69 13.97 5.46
N GLU A 172 -3.14 13.33 6.54
CA GLU A 172 -2.44 12.18 7.13
C GLU A 172 -2.45 10.95 6.22
N ILE A 173 -3.55 10.69 5.52
CA ILE A 173 -3.70 9.50 4.67
C ILE A 173 -3.03 9.70 3.32
N CYS A 174 -3.39 10.74 2.56
CA CYS A 174 -2.78 11.04 1.25
C CYS A 174 -1.27 11.32 1.41
N GLY A 175 -0.90 12.13 2.41
CA GLY A 175 0.50 12.46 2.67
C GLY A 175 1.35 11.22 2.97
N SER A 176 0.81 10.24 3.73
CA SER A 176 1.49 8.98 3.95
C SER A 176 1.69 8.19 2.65
N ALA A 177 0.65 8.09 1.82
CA ALA A 177 0.75 7.39 0.54
C ALA A 177 1.77 8.04 -0.40
N ASP A 178 1.78 9.37 -0.47
CA ASP A 178 2.71 10.13 -1.33
C ASP A 178 4.17 9.96 -0.85
N GLN A 179 4.40 10.06 0.46
CA GLN A 179 5.74 9.87 1.05
C GLN A 179 6.26 8.44 0.84
N LEU A 180 5.43 7.42 1.12
CA LEU A 180 5.81 6.02 0.92
C LEU A 180 6.05 5.70 -0.56
N GLN A 181 5.27 6.28 -1.48
CA GLN A 181 5.54 6.19 -2.91
C GLN A 181 6.90 6.80 -3.27
N GLY A 182 7.23 7.96 -2.72
CA GLY A 182 8.53 8.61 -2.93
C GLY A 182 9.70 7.79 -2.40
N LEU A 183 9.54 7.13 -1.25
CA LEU A 183 10.58 6.31 -0.62
C LEU A 183 10.78 4.96 -1.31
N PHE A 184 9.68 4.31 -1.71
CA PHE A 184 9.70 2.91 -2.14
C PHE A 184 9.25 2.68 -3.59
N GLY A 185 8.89 3.73 -4.33
CA GLY A 185 8.54 3.66 -5.77
C GLY A 185 7.15 3.10 -6.06
N THR A 186 6.46 2.53 -5.08
CA THR A 186 5.10 1.98 -5.23
C THR A 186 4.14 2.72 -4.31
N ARG A 187 3.02 3.20 -4.88
CA ARG A 187 1.99 3.86 -4.08
C ARG A 187 1.17 2.84 -3.31
N PRO A 188 1.03 3.00 -1.98
CA PRO A 188 0.10 2.21 -1.19
C PRO A 188 -1.35 2.32 -1.69
N THR A 189 -2.06 1.21 -1.65
CA THR A 189 -3.49 1.13 -1.98
C THR A 189 -4.33 0.62 -0.81
N LEU A 190 -3.70 0.26 0.29
CA LEU A 190 -4.33 -0.15 1.53
C LEU A 190 -3.93 0.80 2.65
N PHE A 191 -4.81 0.95 3.61
CA PHE A 191 -4.63 1.85 4.74
C PHE A 191 -5.04 1.18 6.05
N ARG A 192 -4.34 1.50 7.13
CA ARG A 192 -4.79 1.21 8.49
C ARG A 192 -4.76 2.49 9.32
N ALA A 193 -5.86 2.78 10.00
CA ALA A 193 -5.95 3.91 10.93
C ALA A 193 -5.23 3.58 12.25
N PRO A 194 -4.42 4.49 12.82
CA PRO A 194 -3.78 4.30 14.12
C PRO A 194 -4.77 3.86 15.21
N GLY A 195 -4.43 2.74 15.89
CA GLY A 195 -5.29 2.12 16.89
C GLY A 195 -6.63 1.60 16.37
N GLY A 196 -6.80 1.48 15.05
CA GLY A 196 -8.06 1.11 14.40
C GLY A 196 -9.16 2.17 14.54
N LEU A 197 -8.83 3.39 14.97
CA LEU A 197 -9.79 4.44 15.26
C LEU A 197 -10.14 5.25 14.02
N GLN A 198 -11.29 4.96 13.48
CA GLN A 198 -11.83 5.57 12.25
C GLN A 198 -13.25 6.07 12.42
N ASP A 199 -13.70 6.89 11.48
CA ASP A 199 -15.06 7.40 11.32
C ASP A 199 -15.39 7.55 9.83
N PRO A 200 -16.61 8.00 9.43
CA PRO A 200 -16.96 8.18 8.02
C PRO A 200 -16.01 9.10 7.25
N ASN A 201 -15.44 10.14 7.89
CA ASN A 201 -14.44 10.99 7.26
C ASN A 201 -13.16 10.23 6.93
N THR A 202 -12.76 9.28 7.78
CA THR A 202 -11.60 8.42 7.52
C THR A 202 -11.78 7.59 6.26
N LEU A 203 -12.97 6.97 6.11
CA LEU A 203 -13.27 6.13 4.95
C LEU A 203 -13.38 6.94 3.66
N ALA A 204 -14.01 8.12 3.73
CA ALA A 204 -14.09 9.04 2.59
C ALA A 204 -12.70 9.56 2.19
N ALA A 205 -11.89 10.02 3.16
CA ALA A 205 -10.54 10.49 2.89
C ALA A 205 -9.64 9.38 2.33
N ALA A 206 -9.75 8.15 2.84
CA ALA A 206 -9.04 7.00 2.31
C ALA A 206 -9.41 6.73 0.85
N HIS A 207 -10.71 6.73 0.51
CA HIS A 207 -11.19 6.61 -0.86
C HIS A 207 -10.58 7.69 -1.77
N ASP A 208 -10.66 8.96 -1.38
CA ASP A 208 -10.16 10.09 -2.16
C ASP A 208 -8.63 10.09 -2.30
N CYS A 209 -7.91 9.41 -1.38
CA CYS A 209 -6.47 9.15 -1.48
C CYS A 209 -6.13 7.91 -2.33
N GLY A 210 -7.12 7.22 -2.92
CA GLY A 210 -6.93 6.05 -3.77
C GLY A 210 -6.75 4.74 -3.00
N MET A 211 -7.14 4.70 -1.72
CA MET A 211 -7.13 3.46 -0.95
C MET A 211 -8.32 2.58 -1.32
N LYS A 212 -8.05 1.32 -1.66
CA LYS A 212 -9.09 0.31 -1.93
C LYS A 212 -9.82 -0.10 -0.65
N ALA A 213 -9.07 -0.24 0.45
CA ALA A 213 -9.62 -0.68 1.72
C ALA A 213 -8.88 -0.06 2.92
N VAL A 214 -9.63 0.10 4.01
CA VAL A 214 -9.14 0.44 5.35
C VAL A 214 -9.24 -0.82 6.21
N PHE A 215 -8.08 -1.28 6.72
CA PHE A 215 -8.01 -2.53 7.46
C PHE A 215 -8.07 -2.34 8.97
N PHE A 216 -8.85 -3.17 9.62
CA PHE A 216 -8.80 -3.49 11.03
C PHE A 216 -8.15 -4.88 11.20
N TRP A 217 -8.35 -5.56 12.31
CA TRP A 217 -7.81 -6.90 12.58
C TRP A 217 -8.79 -7.75 13.39
N ARG A 218 -8.58 -9.04 13.38
CA ARG A 218 -9.35 -10.00 14.21
C ARG A 218 -8.52 -10.47 15.42
N GLU A 219 -7.21 -10.55 15.24
CA GLU A 219 -6.23 -10.90 16.27
C GLU A 219 -5.14 -9.85 16.36
N ALA A 220 -4.62 -9.64 17.56
CA ALA A 220 -3.42 -8.86 17.79
C ALA A 220 -2.39 -9.72 18.56
N VAL A 221 -1.13 -9.65 18.15
CA VAL A 221 -0.06 -10.38 18.82
C VAL A 221 0.82 -9.40 19.58
N ASN A 222 0.95 -9.63 20.88
CA ASN A 222 1.76 -8.81 21.77
C ASN A 222 2.45 -9.71 22.82
N ASP A 223 3.74 -9.47 23.04
CA ASP A 223 4.56 -10.19 24.03
C ASP A 223 4.46 -11.72 23.86
N GLY A 224 4.52 -12.18 22.61
CA GLY A 224 4.44 -13.60 22.24
C GLY A 224 3.05 -14.23 22.46
N ARG A 225 1.99 -13.42 22.59
CA ARG A 225 0.62 -13.91 22.85
C ARG A 225 -0.37 -13.37 21.83
N VAL A 226 -1.21 -14.26 21.31
CA VAL A 226 -2.31 -13.90 20.42
C VAL A 226 -3.53 -13.53 21.26
N GLN A 227 -4.06 -12.33 21.00
CA GLN A 227 -5.26 -11.78 21.61
C GLN A 227 -6.36 -11.73 20.53
N PHE A 228 -7.48 -12.35 20.79
CA PHE A 228 -8.60 -12.47 19.88
C PHE A 228 -9.64 -11.38 20.14
N GLN A 229 -10.17 -10.74 19.10
CA GLN A 229 -11.34 -9.87 19.21
C GLN A 229 -12.59 -10.69 19.50
N GLU A 230 -12.68 -11.86 18.87
CA GLU A 230 -13.75 -12.83 19.05
C GLU A 230 -13.21 -14.25 18.96
N GLY A 231 -13.81 -15.17 19.73
CA GLY A 231 -13.39 -16.58 19.72
C GLY A 231 -12.06 -16.83 20.41
N THR A 232 -11.40 -17.93 20.07
CA THR A 232 -10.15 -18.40 20.69
C THR A 232 -9.18 -18.98 19.67
N ARG A 233 -9.45 -18.83 18.38
CA ARG A 233 -8.68 -19.42 17.29
C ARG A 233 -8.79 -18.54 16.05
N ILE A 234 -7.71 -18.38 15.30
CA ILE A 234 -7.68 -17.71 14.00
C ILE A 234 -8.61 -18.44 13.03
N GLN A 235 -9.40 -17.68 12.30
CA GLN A 235 -10.33 -18.18 11.30
C GLN A 235 -9.82 -17.87 9.87
N ARG A 236 -10.40 -18.52 8.87
CA ARG A 236 -10.12 -18.22 7.47
C ARG A 236 -10.35 -16.74 7.15
N GLY A 237 -9.39 -16.15 6.45
CA GLY A 237 -9.45 -14.76 6.02
C GLY A 237 -9.13 -13.74 7.10
N ASP A 238 -8.84 -14.16 8.32
CA ASP A 238 -8.53 -13.23 9.41
C ASP A 238 -7.26 -12.44 9.14
N VAL A 239 -7.31 -11.17 9.53
CA VAL A 239 -6.17 -10.26 9.51
C VAL A 239 -5.56 -10.21 10.91
N VAL A 240 -4.32 -10.67 11.02
CA VAL A 240 -3.54 -10.73 12.25
C VAL A 240 -2.65 -9.50 12.34
N LEU A 241 -2.78 -8.73 13.41
CA LEU A 241 -1.98 -7.54 13.68
C LEU A 241 -0.79 -7.90 14.56
N MET A 242 0.37 -7.43 14.19
CA MET A 242 1.54 -7.28 15.07
C MET A 242 2.25 -5.96 14.78
N HIS A 243 3.34 -5.67 15.49
CA HIS A 243 4.05 -4.41 15.36
C HIS A 243 5.56 -4.63 15.32
N PHE A 244 6.28 -3.67 14.74
CA PHE A 244 7.73 -3.58 14.89
C PHE A 244 8.08 -3.10 16.32
N ARG A 245 8.36 -4.07 17.22
CA ARG A 245 8.66 -3.88 18.65
C ARG A 245 9.89 -4.67 19.08
N GLN A 246 10.34 -4.48 20.31
CA GLN A 246 11.43 -5.27 20.91
C GLN A 246 11.07 -6.77 21.01
N THR A 247 9.78 -7.08 21.17
CA THR A 247 9.24 -8.45 21.22
C THR A 247 8.99 -9.07 19.85
N PHE A 248 9.48 -8.44 18.75
CA PHE A 248 9.19 -8.84 17.38
C PHE A 248 9.35 -10.34 17.11
N VAL A 249 10.43 -10.95 17.61
CA VAL A 249 10.71 -12.37 17.41
C VAL A 249 9.60 -13.24 18.02
N ASP A 250 9.27 -12.99 19.29
CA ASP A 250 8.27 -13.79 19.99
C ASP A 250 6.87 -13.55 19.40
N ASP A 251 6.56 -12.31 19.01
CA ASP A 251 5.28 -11.96 18.37
C ASP A 251 5.15 -12.66 17.02
N TYR A 252 6.20 -12.63 16.18
CA TYR A 252 6.16 -13.24 14.86
C TYR A 252 6.03 -14.77 14.93
N LEU A 253 6.81 -15.42 15.80
CA LEU A 253 6.72 -16.86 16.02
C LEU A 253 5.36 -17.28 16.57
N ALA A 254 4.78 -16.50 17.49
CA ALA A 254 3.43 -16.78 18.03
C ALA A 254 2.35 -16.60 16.95
N ALA A 255 2.44 -15.61 16.09
CA ALA A 255 1.54 -15.43 14.95
C ALA A 255 1.59 -16.64 14.02
N LEU A 256 2.80 -17.03 13.59
CA LEU A 256 3.00 -18.16 12.69
C LEU A 256 2.48 -19.47 13.29
N GLN A 257 2.82 -19.75 14.56
CA GLN A 257 2.38 -20.98 15.23
C GLN A 257 0.85 -21.01 15.37
N SER A 258 0.21 -19.90 15.73
CA SER A 258 -1.25 -19.85 15.86
C SER A 258 -1.98 -20.05 14.54
N ILE A 259 -1.43 -19.53 13.43
CA ILE A 259 -1.95 -19.78 12.09
C ILE A 259 -1.80 -21.27 11.72
N LYS A 260 -0.64 -21.86 12.01
CA LYS A 260 -0.38 -23.29 11.80
C LYS A 260 -1.35 -24.17 12.59
N ASP A 261 -1.54 -23.88 13.89
CA ASP A 261 -2.45 -24.62 14.77
C ASP A 261 -3.91 -24.49 14.33
N ALA A 262 -4.23 -23.40 13.65
CA ALA A 262 -5.53 -23.21 13.02
C ALA A 262 -5.71 -24.05 11.74
N GLY A 263 -4.66 -24.70 11.23
CA GLY A 263 -4.69 -25.40 9.95
C GLY A 263 -4.78 -24.47 8.76
N LEU A 264 -4.25 -23.25 8.91
CA LEU A 264 -4.24 -22.19 7.91
C LEU A 264 -2.82 -21.94 7.41
N THR A 265 -2.70 -21.25 6.27
CA THR A 265 -1.44 -20.83 5.68
C THR A 265 -1.43 -19.30 5.58
N PRO A 266 -0.32 -18.61 5.93
CA PRO A 266 -0.21 -17.19 5.63
C PRO A 266 -0.27 -16.92 4.13
N ALA A 267 -0.99 -15.88 3.73
CA ALA A 267 -1.13 -15.47 2.33
C ALA A 267 -0.91 -13.95 2.17
N ARG A 268 -0.64 -13.52 0.94
CA ARG A 268 -0.50 -12.10 0.62
C ARG A 268 -1.88 -11.45 0.63
N LEU A 269 -2.04 -10.42 1.46
CA LEU A 269 -3.32 -9.74 1.63
C LEU A 269 -3.82 -9.10 0.33
N GLU A 270 -2.92 -8.51 -0.43
CA GLU A 270 -3.22 -7.80 -1.68
C GLU A 270 -3.74 -8.73 -2.79
N ASP A 271 -3.34 -9.99 -2.78
CA ASP A 271 -3.79 -10.98 -3.80
C ASP A 271 -5.28 -11.34 -3.64
N TYR A 272 -5.88 -11.02 -2.51
CA TYR A 272 -7.28 -11.28 -2.19
C TYR A 272 -8.19 -10.06 -2.38
N LEU A 273 -7.67 -8.98 -2.97
CA LEU A 273 -8.38 -7.75 -3.25
C LEU A 273 -8.44 -7.47 -4.77
N PRO A 274 -9.51 -6.82 -5.26
CA PRO A 274 -9.68 -6.50 -6.67
C PRO A 274 -8.64 -5.50 -7.19
#